data_7c413c06cec2c5824d6a9472856830e3
#
_entry.id   7c413c06cec2c5824d6a9472856830e3
#
_cell.length_a   1.000
_cell.length_b   1.000
_cell.length_c   1.000
_cell.angle_alpha   90.00
_cell.angle_beta   90.00
_cell.angle_gamma   90.00
#
_symmetry.space_group_name_H-M   'P 1'
#
loop_
_entity.id
_entity.type
_entity.pdbx_description
1 polymer ?
#
loop_
_entity_poly.entity_id
_entity_poly.type
_entity_poly.pdbx_seq_one_letter_code
_entity_poly.pdbx_strand_id
1 'polypeptide(L)' 'MAFRNMTVKDCFANPKCVEIIQKYAPNLMKYPIKLFNKKTCGEIFDLVVSKKIVPEDVAKTIETKINEIL' A
#
# COMPACT_ATOMS: atom_id res chain seq x y z
N MET A 1 -14.28 4.52 -1.94
CA MET A 1 -13.44 4.47 -0.71
C MET A 1 -12.02 4.88 -1.09
N ALA A 2 -11.41 5.78 -0.34
CA ALA A 2 -10.03 6.18 -0.62
C ALA A 2 -9.05 5.10 -0.15
N PHE A 3 -7.98 4.92 -0.90
CA PHE A 3 -6.94 3.95 -0.56
C PHE A 3 -6.46 4.07 0.88
N ARG A 4 -6.23 5.30 1.35
CA ARG A 4 -5.71 5.52 2.71
C ARG A 4 -6.66 5.02 3.80
N ASN A 5 -7.94 4.91 3.50
CA ASN A 5 -8.96 4.45 4.45
C ASN A 5 -9.22 2.94 4.38
N MET A 6 -8.71 2.28 3.33
CA MET A 6 -8.80 0.82 3.22
C MET A 6 -7.92 0.16 4.27
N THR A 7 -8.38 -0.99 4.79
CA THR A 7 -7.49 -1.80 5.62
C THR A 7 -6.48 -2.53 4.73
N VAL A 8 -5.36 -2.90 5.31
CA VAL A 8 -4.35 -3.70 4.60
C VAL A 8 -4.97 -5.00 4.11
N LYS A 9 -5.84 -5.61 4.92
CA LYS A 9 -6.55 -6.83 4.54
C LYS A 9 -7.35 -6.64 3.24
N ASP A 10 -8.11 -5.56 3.15
CA ASP A 10 -8.93 -5.28 1.97
C ASP A 10 -8.06 -4.99 0.74
N CYS A 11 -6.97 -4.29 0.94
CA CYS A 11 -6.04 -3.99 -0.14
C CYS A 11 -5.46 -5.29 -0.73
N PHE A 12 -5.00 -6.20 0.11
CA PHE A 12 -4.42 -7.46 -0.36
C PHE A 12 -5.46 -8.47 -0.83
N ALA A 13 -6.73 -8.23 -0.53
CA ALA A 13 -7.81 -9.03 -1.10
C ALA A 13 -8.16 -8.61 -2.53
N ASN A 14 -7.71 -7.43 -2.97
CA ASN A 14 -7.95 -6.93 -4.33
C ASN A 14 -6.72 -7.18 -5.19
N PRO A 15 -6.81 -8.10 -6.19
CA PRO A 15 -5.65 -8.43 -7.04
C PRO A 15 -5.06 -7.23 -7.79
N LYS A 16 -5.90 -6.27 -8.16
CA LYS A 16 -5.42 -5.07 -8.87
C LYS A 16 -4.58 -4.18 -7.96
N CYS A 17 -4.96 -4.06 -6.69
CA CYS A 17 -4.17 -3.31 -5.73
C CYS A 17 -2.82 -3.99 -5.49
N VAL A 18 -2.81 -5.30 -5.34
CA VAL A 18 -1.58 -6.07 -5.15
C VAL A 18 -0.67 -5.91 -6.36
N GLU A 19 -1.22 -5.98 -7.56
CA GLU A 19 -0.45 -5.82 -8.79
C GLU A 19 0.23 -4.46 -8.86
N ILE A 20 -0.47 -3.40 -8.51
CA ILE A 20 0.09 -2.05 -8.51
C ILE A 20 1.22 -1.94 -7.49
N ILE A 21 1.02 -2.46 -6.29
CA ILE A 21 2.04 -2.42 -5.24
C ILE A 21 3.28 -3.21 -5.68
N GLN A 22 3.11 -4.38 -6.25
CA GLN A 22 4.23 -5.19 -6.74
C GLN A 22 5.00 -4.48 -7.85
N LYS A 23 4.30 -3.75 -8.70
CA LYS A 23 4.93 -3.06 -9.81
C LYS A 23 5.82 -1.89 -9.35
N TYR A 24 5.32 -1.09 -8.42
CA TYR A 24 6.00 0.13 -7.99
C TYR A 24 6.86 -0.03 -6.75
N ALA A 25 6.49 -0.95 -5.88
CA ALA A 25 7.20 -1.17 -4.61
C ALA A 25 7.29 -2.66 -4.29
N PRO A 26 8.00 -3.43 -5.12
CA PRO A 26 8.11 -4.89 -4.89
C PRO A 26 8.73 -5.22 -3.54
N ASN A 27 9.54 -4.32 -2.99
CA ASN A 27 10.17 -4.53 -1.69
C ASN A 27 9.15 -4.66 -0.56
N LEU A 28 7.98 -4.03 -0.69
CA LEU A 28 6.93 -4.14 0.31
C LEU A 28 6.44 -5.58 0.46
N MET A 29 6.48 -6.35 -0.60
CA MET A 29 6.01 -7.73 -0.57
C MET A 29 6.91 -8.65 0.25
N LYS A 30 8.14 -8.21 0.52
CA LYS A 30 9.10 -8.96 1.32
C LYS A 30 8.91 -8.76 2.82
N TYR A 31 8.17 -7.72 3.20
CA TYR A 31 7.90 -7.43 4.61
C TYR A 31 6.63 -8.13 5.04
N PRO A 32 6.49 -8.49 6.34
CA PRO A 32 5.30 -9.19 6.83
C PRO A 32 4.13 -8.23 7.02
N ILE A 33 3.73 -7.55 5.95
CA ILE A 33 2.67 -6.54 5.98
C ILE A 33 1.33 -7.15 6.39
N LYS A 34 1.11 -8.42 6.08
CA LYS A 34 -0.12 -9.13 6.46
C LYS A 34 -0.35 -9.18 7.96
N LEU A 35 0.70 -9.01 8.76
CA LEU A 35 0.57 -8.91 10.22
C LEU A 35 -0.16 -7.64 10.63
N PHE A 36 -0.24 -6.66 9.74
CA PHE A 36 -0.90 -5.38 10.00
C PHE A 36 -2.26 -5.27 9.32
N ASN A 37 -2.94 -6.39 9.11
CA ASN A 37 -4.21 -6.45 8.37
C ASN A 37 -5.28 -5.51 8.94
N LYS A 38 -5.23 -5.22 10.24
CA LYS A 38 -6.21 -4.35 10.89
C LYS A 38 -5.91 -2.87 10.72
N LYS A 39 -4.70 -2.54 10.29
CA LYS A 39 -4.33 -1.14 10.08
C LYS A 39 -4.74 -0.68 8.68
N THR A 40 -4.91 0.64 8.53
CA THR A 40 -5.23 1.18 7.21
C THR A 40 -3.98 1.27 6.35
N CYS A 41 -4.19 1.27 5.05
CA CYS A 41 -3.09 1.44 4.09
C CYS A 41 -2.39 2.78 4.29
N GLY A 42 -3.14 3.83 4.66
CA GLY A 42 -2.54 5.13 4.95
C GLY A 42 -1.54 5.07 6.09
N GLU A 43 -1.91 4.40 7.19
CA GLU A 43 -1.02 4.24 8.34
C GLU A 43 0.25 3.47 7.96
N ILE A 44 0.09 2.39 7.20
CA ILE A 44 1.22 1.56 6.77
C ILE A 44 2.12 2.34 5.81
N PHE A 45 1.53 3.07 4.87
CA PHE A 45 2.32 3.85 3.92
C PHE A 45 3.08 4.98 4.60
N ASP A 46 2.48 5.64 5.59
CA ASP A 46 3.17 6.64 6.37
C ASP A 46 4.37 6.03 7.12
N LEU A 47 4.19 4.83 7.65
CA LEU A 47 5.26 4.12 8.35
C LEU A 47 6.40 3.73 7.40
N VAL A 48 6.08 3.14 6.24
CA VAL A 48 7.12 2.69 5.31
C VAL A 48 7.88 3.87 4.69
N VAL A 49 7.22 4.99 4.46
CA VAL A 49 7.87 6.20 3.98
C VAL A 49 8.78 6.77 5.07
N SER A 50 8.29 6.80 6.31
CA SER A 50 9.08 7.26 7.46
C SER A 50 10.35 6.44 7.64
N LYS A 51 10.27 5.13 7.40
CA LYS A 51 11.43 4.22 7.51
C LYS A 51 12.26 4.14 6.24
N LYS A 52 11.91 4.93 5.23
CA LYS A 52 12.60 4.97 3.94
C LYS A 52 12.62 3.63 3.20
N ILE A 53 11.65 2.77 3.50
CA ILE A 53 11.45 1.51 2.78
C ILE A 53 10.94 1.80 1.37
N VAL A 54 10.04 2.78 1.25
CA VAL A 54 9.47 3.22 -0.02
C VAL A 54 9.64 4.74 -0.10
N PRO A 55 10.18 5.27 -1.22
CA PRO A 55 10.24 6.73 -1.41
C PRO A 55 8.85 7.35 -1.39
N GLU A 56 8.75 8.58 -0.91
CA GLU A 56 7.47 9.28 -0.80
C GLU A 56 6.77 9.42 -2.14
N ASP A 57 7.51 9.74 -3.19
CA ASP A 57 6.94 9.89 -4.53
C ASP A 57 6.37 8.58 -5.06
N VAL A 58 7.03 7.46 -4.79
CA VAL A 58 6.53 6.13 -5.18
C VAL A 58 5.26 5.81 -4.39
N ALA A 59 5.24 6.10 -3.09
CA ALA A 59 4.06 5.87 -2.27
C ALA A 59 2.86 6.67 -2.78
N LYS A 60 3.07 7.93 -3.17
CA LYS A 60 2.02 8.77 -3.73
C LYS A 60 1.52 8.24 -5.07
N THR A 61 2.43 7.72 -5.90
CA THR A 61 2.07 7.12 -7.18
C THR A 61 1.17 5.90 -6.97
N ILE A 62 1.54 5.03 -6.04
CA ILE A 62 0.74 3.84 -5.72
C ILE A 62 -0.64 4.25 -5.24
N GLU A 63 -0.72 5.22 -4.33
CA GLU A 63 -1.98 5.72 -3.81
C GLU A 63 -2.88 6.26 -4.93
N THR A 64 -2.31 7.07 -5.82
CA THR A 64 -3.05 7.63 -6.95
C THR A 64 -3.57 6.54 -7.88
N LYS A 65 -2.72 5.58 -8.21
CA LYS A 65 -3.10 4.49 -9.12
C LYS A 65 -4.21 3.62 -8.52
N ILE A 66 -4.12 3.33 -7.25
CA ILE A 66 -5.14 2.52 -6.58
C ILE A 66 -6.46 3.29 -6.48
N ASN A 67 -6.40 4.58 -6.17
CA ASN A 67 -7.61 5.39 -6.12
C ASN A 67 -8.33 5.46 -7.47
N GLU A 68 -7.58 5.38 -8.58
CA GLU A 68 -8.17 5.37 -9.91
C GLU A 68 -9.00 4.11 -10.17
N ILE A 69 -8.67 2.99 -9.55
CA ILE A 69 -9.38 1.72 -9.75
C ILE A 69 -10.44 1.44 -8.69
N LEU A 70 -10.50 2.23 -7.64
CA LEU A 70 -11.54 2.16 -6.64
C LEU A 70 -12.74 3.03 -7.07
#